data_231dd5481982824fec20059cd805644e
#
_entry.id   231dd5481982824fec20059cd805644e
#
_cell.length_a   1.000
_cell.length_b   1.000
_cell.length_c   1.000
_cell.angle_alpha   90.00
_cell.angle_beta   90.00
_cell.angle_gamma   90.00
#
_symmetry.space_group_name_H-M   'P 1'
#
loop_
_entity.id
_entity.type
_entity.pdbx_description
1 polymer ?
#
loop_
_entity_poly.entity_id
_entity_poly.type
_entity_poly.pdbx_seq_one_letter_code
_entity_poly.pdbx_strand_id
1 'polypeptide(L)'
;MANLEEIIAEKTQQDTQWREQRQADRENIISMQDAGVVEITSNPEMYVKYLDMQGDNPAYSVGNIALVMFQDPEATVFGTQERWKTMNRSVMDLERGKGVKIFARNTLGRGYRMTDAYDIRQTVGRDVKKIQLQDNTKEMSVALRSVLNYSVVPVTTDHELPVAAYYDSKNMELAVNPSFSDSEAFAAIAAEVAHSRIHAKGVNTAYVRQEVELDAQSIAYILCRRYGIKCATPDLSRLDDLYDGWEAPDRRYALDQIQNMSKQFGGTIERDITPQQRSRIPPQRYAR
;
A
#
# COMPACT_ATOMS: atom_id res chain seq x y z
N MET A 1 20.23 2.71 -55.13
CA MET A 1 19.24 3.50 -54.31
C MET A 1 18.14 2.51 -54.00
N ALA A 2 17.85 2.31 -52.71
CA ALA A 2 16.71 1.46 -52.27
C ALA A 2 15.41 2.03 -52.85
N ASN A 3 14.56 1.16 -53.40
CA ASN A 3 13.28 1.60 -53.91
C ASN A 3 12.30 1.79 -52.74
N LEU A 4 11.17 2.46 -52.95
CA LEU A 4 10.18 2.76 -51.87
C LEU A 4 9.62 1.49 -51.22
N GLU A 5 9.47 0.41 -51.99
CA GLU A 5 8.97 -0.88 -51.48
C GLU A 5 9.95 -1.51 -50.47
N GLU A 6 11.26 -1.45 -50.78
CA GLU A 6 12.30 -1.94 -49.84
C GLU A 6 12.31 -1.13 -48.54
N ILE A 7 12.18 0.20 -48.61
CA ILE A 7 12.11 1.07 -47.44
C ILE A 7 10.87 0.77 -46.57
N ILE A 8 9.71 0.53 -47.19
CA ILE A 8 8.46 0.16 -46.50
C ILE A 8 8.61 -1.22 -45.84
N ALA A 9 9.20 -2.19 -46.56
CA ALA A 9 9.42 -3.53 -46.00
C ALA A 9 10.35 -3.51 -44.78
N GLU A 10 11.48 -2.79 -44.86
CA GLU A 10 12.40 -2.59 -43.75
C GLU A 10 11.71 -1.93 -42.54
N LYS A 11 10.93 -0.88 -42.79
CA LYS A 11 10.18 -0.21 -41.72
C LYS A 11 9.14 -1.13 -41.07
N THR A 12 8.43 -1.91 -41.87
CA THR A 12 7.43 -2.87 -41.38
C THR A 12 8.09 -3.96 -40.52
N GLN A 13 9.24 -4.45 -40.94
CA GLN A 13 10.01 -5.45 -40.19
C GLN A 13 10.51 -4.86 -38.85
N GLN A 14 11.04 -3.65 -38.84
CA GLN A 14 11.48 -2.96 -37.63
C GLN A 14 10.31 -2.76 -36.64
N ASP A 15 9.14 -2.33 -37.14
CA ASP A 15 7.94 -2.11 -36.33
C ASP A 15 7.42 -3.44 -35.74
N THR A 16 7.52 -4.54 -36.48
CA THR A 16 7.15 -5.88 -36.00
C THR A 16 8.11 -6.34 -34.88
N GLN A 17 9.41 -6.29 -35.14
CA GLN A 17 10.43 -6.64 -34.14
C GLN A 17 10.31 -5.81 -32.86
N TRP A 18 10.05 -4.51 -32.99
CA TRP A 18 9.85 -3.63 -31.85
C TRP A 18 8.59 -4.01 -31.02
N ARG A 19 7.48 -4.40 -31.68
CA ARG A 19 6.28 -4.87 -30.99
C ARG A 19 6.51 -6.19 -30.26
N GLU A 20 7.17 -7.15 -30.92
CA GLU A 20 7.53 -8.44 -30.35
C GLU A 20 8.43 -8.27 -29.12
N GLN A 21 9.47 -7.44 -29.22
CA GLN A 21 10.36 -7.15 -28.11
C GLN A 21 9.61 -6.54 -26.92
N ARG A 22 8.75 -5.55 -27.17
CA ARG A 22 7.96 -4.92 -26.11
C ARG A 22 6.98 -5.87 -25.45
N GLN A 23 6.43 -6.81 -26.20
CA GLN A 23 5.56 -7.84 -25.65
C GLN A 23 6.35 -8.81 -24.77
N ALA A 24 7.48 -9.29 -25.24
CA ALA A 24 8.37 -10.17 -24.48
C ALA A 24 8.85 -9.50 -23.16
N ASP A 25 9.27 -8.23 -23.24
CA ASP A 25 9.65 -7.46 -22.05
C ASP A 25 8.51 -7.37 -21.03
N ARG A 26 7.29 -7.13 -21.52
CA ARG A 26 6.10 -7.05 -20.66
C ARG A 26 5.77 -8.38 -20.00
N GLU A 27 5.84 -9.46 -20.76
CA GLU A 27 5.58 -10.82 -20.24
C GLU A 27 6.62 -11.21 -19.19
N ASN A 28 7.89 -10.87 -19.41
CA ASN A 28 8.95 -11.09 -18.44
C ASN A 28 8.70 -10.32 -17.13
N ILE A 29 8.30 -9.05 -17.20
CA ILE A 29 8.00 -8.26 -16.00
C ILE A 29 6.77 -8.80 -15.26
N ILE A 30 5.75 -9.28 -15.97
CA ILE A 30 4.59 -9.94 -15.35
C ILE A 30 5.03 -11.22 -14.63
N SER A 31 5.85 -12.03 -15.26
CA SER A 31 6.41 -13.25 -14.65
C SER A 31 7.22 -12.94 -13.37
N MET A 32 8.05 -11.90 -13.39
CA MET A 32 8.76 -11.44 -12.18
C MET A 32 7.80 -10.97 -11.09
N GLN A 33 6.72 -10.27 -11.46
CA GLN A 33 5.69 -9.82 -10.51
C GLN A 33 5.00 -11.01 -9.84
N ASP A 34 4.62 -12.01 -10.62
CA ASP A 34 3.94 -13.19 -10.12
C ASP A 34 4.87 -14.02 -9.23
N ALA A 35 6.14 -14.20 -9.62
CA ALA A 35 7.14 -14.85 -8.78
C ALA A 35 7.35 -14.11 -7.45
N GLY A 36 7.45 -12.78 -7.48
CA GLY A 36 7.57 -11.96 -6.27
C GLY A 36 6.34 -12.06 -5.35
N VAL A 37 5.13 -12.12 -5.91
CA VAL A 37 3.90 -12.33 -5.12
C VAL A 37 3.89 -13.71 -4.45
N VAL A 38 4.29 -14.75 -5.17
CA VAL A 38 4.38 -16.11 -4.62
C VAL A 38 5.41 -16.15 -3.49
N GLU A 39 6.60 -15.56 -3.68
CA GLU A 39 7.64 -15.50 -2.67
C GLU A 39 7.17 -14.77 -1.40
N ILE A 40 6.51 -13.62 -1.54
CA ILE A 40 5.94 -12.86 -0.42
C ILE A 40 4.96 -13.72 0.38
N THR A 41 4.09 -14.45 -0.27
CA THR A 41 3.00 -15.21 0.37
C THR A 41 3.37 -16.63 0.79
N SER A 42 4.60 -17.06 0.51
CA SER A 42 5.12 -18.38 0.91
C SER A 42 6.31 -18.29 1.87
N ASN A 43 6.73 -17.07 2.27
CA ASN A 43 7.87 -16.87 3.15
C ASN A 43 7.53 -15.81 4.21
N PRO A 44 7.48 -16.18 5.52
CA PRO A 44 7.15 -15.26 6.60
C PRO A 44 8.04 -14.01 6.66
N GLU A 45 9.34 -14.13 6.40
CA GLU A 45 10.27 -12.98 6.41
C GLU A 45 9.97 -12.04 5.26
N MET A 46 9.69 -12.58 4.07
CA MET A 46 9.33 -11.80 2.90
C MET A 46 7.95 -11.15 3.05
N TYR A 47 7.02 -11.81 3.75
CA TYR A 47 5.72 -11.23 4.06
C TYR A 47 5.84 -10.00 4.96
N VAL A 48 6.61 -10.07 6.06
CA VAL A 48 6.88 -8.92 6.93
C VAL A 48 7.55 -7.79 6.16
N LYS A 49 8.55 -8.13 5.34
CA LYS A 49 9.26 -7.16 4.49
C LYS A 49 8.31 -6.47 3.50
N TYR A 50 7.38 -7.22 2.91
CA TYR A 50 6.33 -6.65 2.06
C TYR A 50 5.46 -5.65 2.84
N LEU A 51 5.03 -5.98 4.06
CA LEU A 51 4.23 -5.07 4.89
C LEU A 51 5.00 -3.78 5.23
N ASP A 52 6.29 -3.90 5.55
CA ASP A 52 7.19 -2.77 5.76
C ASP A 52 7.26 -1.88 4.52
N MET A 53 7.53 -2.48 3.36
CA MET A 53 7.62 -1.75 2.10
C MET A 53 6.29 -1.12 1.72
N GLN A 54 5.16 -1.78 1.96
CA GLN A 54 3.84 -1.23 1.68
C GLN A 54 3.52 -0.05 2.59
N GLY A 55 3.89 -0.10 3.87
CA GLY A 55 3.76 1.00 4.82
C GLY A 55 4.62 2.21 4.42
N ASP A 56 5.84 1.97 3.97
CA ASP A 56 6.79 2.99 3.54
C ASP A 56 6.47 3.56 2.15
N ASN A 57 5.75 2.81 1.30
CA ASN A 57 5.40 3.18 -0.08
C ASN A 57 3.89 3.06 -0.37
N PRO A 58 3.01 3.72 0.40
CA PRO A 58 1.55 3.49 0.37
C PRO A 58 0.88 3.87 -0.97
N ALA A 59 1.56 4.60 -1.83
CA ALA A 59 1.05 5.01 -3.14
C ALA A 59 1.17 3.93 -4.21
N TYR A 60 2.04 2.93 -4.00
CA TYR A 60 2.30 1.88 -4.98
C TYR A 60 1.37 0.68 -4.78
N SER A 61 1.07 0.00 -5.88
CA SER A 61 0.30 -1.25 -5.87
C SER A 61 1.14 -2.42 -5.36
N VAL A 62 0.47 -3.47 -4.89
CA VAL A 62 1.10 -4.74 -4.50
C VAL A 62 2.04 -5.25 -5.59
N GLY A 63 1.58 -5.28 -6.85
CA GLY A 63 2.41 -5.76 -7.95
C GLY A 63 3.69 -4.94 -8.17
N ASN A 64 3.67 -3.63 -7.94
CA ASN A 64 4.90 -2.82 -8.02
C ASN A 64 5.81 -3.03 -6.80
N ILE A 65 5.27 -3.24 -5.61
CA ILE A 65 6.06 -3.62 -4.43
C ILE A 65 6.75 -4.97 -4.69
N ALA A 66 6.00 -5.98 -5.15
CA ALA A 66 6.54 -7.30 -5.48
C ALA A 66 7.66 -7.23 -6.54
N LEU A 67 7.46 -6.43 -7.59
CA LEU A 67 8.49 -6.20 -8.62
C LEU A 67 9.76 -5.57 -8.05
N VAL A 68 9.63 -4.59 -7.16
CA VAL A 68 10.79 -3.95 -6.54
C VAL A 68 11.51 -4.93 -5.62
N MET A 69 10.78 -5.65 -4.76
CA MET A 69 11.36 -6.65 -3.86
C MET A 69 12.09 -7.76 -4.62
N PHE A 70 11.55 -8.20 -5.75
CA PHE A 70 12.15 -9.24 -6.57
C PHE A 70 13.45 -8.77 -7.26
N GLN A 71 13.49 -7.52 -7.74
CA GLN A 71 14.63 -6.98 -8.50
C GLN A 71 15.70 -6.36 -7.59
N ASP A 72 15.32 -5.76 -6.47
CA ASP A 72 16.22 -5.16 -5.47
C ASP A 72 15.69 -5.47 -4.06
N PRO A 73 16.08 -6.63 -3.51
CA PRO A 73 15.66 -7.03 -2.16
C PRO A 73 16.04 -6.05 -1.05
N GLU A 74 17.02 -5.18 -1.26
CA GLU A 74 17.45 -4.19 -0.27
C GLU A 74 16.73 -2.84 -0.39
N ALA A 75 15.83 -2.71 -1.37
CA ALA A 75 15.06 -1.48 -1.52
C ALA A 75 14.17 -1.19 -0.32
N THR A 76 13.99 0.08 -0.01
CA THR A 76 13.14 0.55 1.10
C THR A 76 12.08 1.55 0.63
N VAL A 77 12.46 2.78 0.37
CA VAL A 77 11.60 3.81 -0.20
C VAL A 77 12.01 4.03 -1.64
N PHE A 78 11.08 3.86 -2.56
CA PHE A 78 11.39 3.95 -3.97
C PHE A 78 10.44 4.88 -4.73
N GLY A 79 10.85 5.29 -5.91
CA GLY A 79 10.04 6.15 -6.76
C GLY A 79 10.60 6.33 -8.16
N THR A 80 9.74 6.72 -9.08
CA THR A 80 10.19 7.18 -10.40
C THR A 80 10.96 8.49 -10.27
N GLN A 81 11.71 8.84 -11.31
CA GLN A 81 12.45 10.10 -11.34
C GLN A 81 11.52 11.32 -11.11
N GLU A 82 10.30 11.28 -11.67
CA GLU A 82 9.30 12.33 -11.48
C GLU A 82 8.85 12.43 -10.03
N ARG A 83 8.60 11.27 -9.37
CA ARG A 83 8.23 11.23 -7.96
C ARG A 83 9.34 11.82 -7.09
N TRP A 84 10.60 11.46 -7.32
CA TRP A 84 11.73 11.99 -6.59
C TRP A 84 11.85 13.52 -6.72
N LYS A 85 11.63 14.05 -7.94
CA LYS A 85 11.58 15.51 -8.17
C LYS A 85 10.50 16.19 -7.31
N THR A 86 9.31 15.61 -7.16
CA THR A 86 8.26 16.19 -6.29
C THR A 86 8.66 16.21 -4.81
N MET A 87 9.56 15.34 -4.40
CA MET A 87 10.12 15.27 -3.05
C MET A 87 11.39 16.11 -2.87
N ASN A 88 11.77 16.92 -3.86
CA ASN A 88 13.03 17.68 -3.91
C ASN A 88 14.27 16.79 -3.80
N ARG A 89 14.22 15.63 -4.48
CA ARG A 89 15.33 14.70 -4.65
C ARG A 89 15.61 14.45 -6.13
N SER A 90 16.84 14.06 -6.44
CA SER A 90 17.27 13.71 -7.80
C SER A 90 17.98 12.37 -7.79
N VAL A 91 17.75 11.57 -8.81
CA VAL A 91 18.56 10.36 -9.06
C VAL A 91 19.99 10.77 -9.36
N MET A 92 20.95 10.13 -8.71
CA MET A 92 22.38 10.37 -8.94
C MET A 92 22.74 10.02 -10.38
N ASP A 93 23.64 10.79 -11.01
CA ASP A 93 24.00 10.57 -12.42
C ASP A 93 24.57 9.17 -12.68
N LEU A 94 25.33 8.63 -11.73
CA LEU A 94 25.90 7.27 -11.80
C LEU A 94 24.84 6.15 -11.68
N GLU A 95 23.64 6.49 -11.19
CA GLU A 95 22.54 5.53 -11.00
C GLU A 95 21.48 5.60 -12.11
N ARG A 96 21.61 6.54 -13.04
CA ARG A 96 20.67 6.64 -14.17
C ARG A 96 20.74 5.37 -15.03
N GLY A 97 19.56 4.83 -15.33
CA GLY A 97 19.44 3.59 -16.13
C GLY A 97 19.61 2.29 -15.32
N LYS A 98 19.92 2.38 -14.00
CA LYS A 98 20.05 1.22 -13.11
C LYS A 98 18.79 1.03 -12.22
N GLY A 99 17.71 1.71 -12.53
CA GLY A 99 16.45 1.56 -11.80
C GLY A 99 15.80 0.21 -12.06
N VAL A 100 15.04 -0.25 -11.08
CA VAL A 100 14.17 -1.43 -11.22
C VAL A 100 12.96 -1.10 -12.08
N LYS A 101 12.45 -2.09 -12.83
CA LYS A 101 11.31 -1.90 -13.72
C LYS A 101 10.00 -2.04 -12.94
N ILE A 102 9.11 -1.04 -13.08
CA ILE A 102 7.76 -1.05 -12.52
C ILE A 102 6.73 -0.63 -13.58
N PHE A 103 5.46 -0.88 -13.28
CA PHE A 103 4.35 -0.36 -14.09
C PHE A 103 3.89 1.00 -13.57
N ALA A 104 3.88 2.01 -14.43
CA ALA A 104 3.32 3.32 -14.15
C ALA A 104 2.15 3.63 -15.10
N ARG A 105 1.20 4.44 -14.63
CA ARG A 105 0.11 4.91 -15.51
C ARG A 105 0.65 5.71 -16.67
N ASN A 106 0.07 5.49 -17.84
CA ASN A 106 0.40 6.28 -19.01
C ASN A 106 -0.15 7.70 -18.86
N THR A 107 0.70 8.72 -18.98
CA THR A 107 0.29 10.13 -18.81
C THR A 107 -0.49 10.67 -20.02
N LEU A 108 -0.30 10.08 -21.19
CA LEU A 108 -0.88 10.54 -22.46
C LEU A 108 -1.94 9.60 -23.03
N GLY A 109 -2.37 8.57 -22.29
CA GLY A 109 -3.33 7.59 -22.80
C GLY A 109 -3.86 6.63 -21.74
N ARG A 110 -4.62 5.63 -22.18
CA ARG A 110 -5.10 4.54 -21.31
C ARG A 110 -4.01 3.49 -21.11
N GLY A 111 -4.01 2.84 -19.92
CA GLY A 111 -3.15 1.72 -19.61
C GLY A 111 -1.87 2.09 -18.86
N TYR A 112 -0.93 1.14 -18.87
CA TYR A 112 0.32 1.22 -18.10
C TYR A 112 1.51 1.11 -19.04
N ARG A 113 2.60 1.79 -18.68
CA ARG A 113 3.91 1.68 -19.30
C ARG A 113 4.94 1.15 -18.30
N MET A 114 5.95 0.47 -18.77
CA MET A 114 7.14 0.17 -17.97
C MET A 114 7.97 1.44 -17.79
N THR A 115 8.49 1.62 -16.58
CA THR A 115 9.37 2.75 -16.24
C THR A 115 10.36 2.35 -15.17
N ASP A 116 11.44 3.09 -15.05
CA ASP A 116 12.42 2.90 -13.99
C ASP A 116 11.94 3.52 -12.68
N ALA A 117 12.11 2.77 -11.60
CA ALA A 117 12.02 3.28 -10.23
C ALA A 117 13.40 3.12 -9.56
N TYR A 118 13.72 4.03 -8.68
CA TYR A 118 14.99 4.13 -7.99
C TYR A 118 14.75 4.11 -6.49
N ASP A 119 15.54 3.33 -5.76
CA ASP A 119 15.53 3.36 -4.29
C ASP A 119 16.12 4.69 -3.78
N ILE A 120 15.76 5.06 -2.56
CA ILE A 120 16.26 6.28 -1.90
C ILE A 120 17.79 6.33 -1.86
N ARG A 121 18.48 5.17 -1.77
CA ARG A 121 19.95 5.05 -1.80
C ARG A 121 20.56 5.55 -3.11
N GLN A 122 19.81 5.50 -4.21
CA GLN A 122 20.20 5.95 -5.56
C GLN A 122 19.90 7.42 -5.79
N THR A 123 19.48 8.16 -4.75
CA THR A 123 19.04 9.55 -4.88
C THR A 123 19.73 10.47 -3.89
N VAL A 124 19.83 11.76 -4.24
CA VAL A 124 20.32 12.84 -3.37
C VAL A 124 19.28 13.94 -3.25
N GLY A 125 19.25 14.62 -2.13
CA GLY A 125 18.32 15.74 -1.89
C GLY A 125 17.82 15.80 -0.46
N ARG A 126 16.63 16.37 -0.25
CA ARG A 126 16.03 16.51 1.08
C ARG A 126 15.63 15.16 1.67
N ASP A 127 15.67 15.06 2.99
CA ASP A 127 15.15 13.88 3.68
C ASP A 127 13.66 13.69 3.41
N VAL A 128 13.25 12.43 3.22
CA VAL A 128 11.85 12.06 3.07
C VAL A 128 11.18 12.14 4.43
N LYS A 129 10.32 13.15 4.59
CA LYS A 129 9.56 13.30 5.83
C LYS A 129 8.41 12.30 5.88
N LYS A 130 8.32 11.56 6.98
CA LYS A 130 7.16 10.72 7.31
C LYS A 130 6.39 11.37 8.47
N ILE A 131 5.07 11.23 8.47
CA ILE A 131 4.26 11.57 9.63
C ILE A 131 4.63 10.58 10.73
N GLN A 132 4.93 11.10 11.93
CA GLN A 132 5.21 10.30 13.11
C GLN A 132 4.12 10.60 14.14
N LEU A 133 3.37 9.57 14.53
CA LEU A 133 2.37 9.69 15.59
C LEU A 133 2.99 9.26 16.91
N GLN A 134 2.74 10.05 17.96
CA GLN A 134 3.24 9.80 19.30
C GLN A 134 2.08 9.88 20.29
N ASP A 135 2.16 9.08 21.35
CA ASP A 135 1.17 9.05 22.41
C ASP A 135 0.95 10.43 23.03
N ASN A 136 -0.27 10.69 23.44
CA ASN A 136 -0.69 11.94 24.07
C ASN A 136 -0.54 13.19 23.18
N THR A 137 -0.51 13.02 21.84
CA THR A 137 -0.50 14.16 20.90
C THR A 137 -1.87 14.38 20.28
N LYS A 138 -2.06 15.64 19.78
CA LYS A 138 -3.29 15.97 19.05
C LYS A 138 -3.41 15.18 17.75
N GLU A 139 -2.29 14.97 17.06
CA GLU A 139 -2.21 14.20 15.81
C GLU A 139 -2.63 12.75 16.04
N MET A 140 -2.19 12.13 17.13
CA MET A 140 -2.60 10.77 17.51
C MET A 140 -4.09 10.71 17.84
N SER A 141 -4.62 11.68 18.60
CA SER A 141 -6.05 11.76 18.90
C SER A 141 -6.91 11.91 17.63
N VAL A 142 -6.41 12.68 16.63
CA VAL A 142 -7.08 12.80 15.32
C VAL A 142 -7.00 11.47 14.56
N ALA A 143 -5.86 10.80 14.56
CA ALA A 143 -5.69 9.51 13.89
C ALA A 143 -6.61 8.43 14.48
N LEU A 144 -6.67 8.30 15.81
CA LEU A 144 -7.57 7.38 16.48
C LEU A 144 -9.04 7.63 16.11
N ARG A 145 -9.46 8.91 16.13
CA ARG A 145 -10.82 9.29 15.70
C ARG A 145 -11.07 8.92 14.24
N SER A 146 -10.09 9.15 13.35
CA SER A 146 -10.22 8.83 11.94
C SER A 146 -10.39 7.34 11.71
N VAL A 147 -9.65 6.48 12.44
CA VAL A 147 -9.81 5.02 12.33
C VAL A 147 -11.13 4.56 12.91
N LEU A 148 -11.54 5.07 14.09
CA LEU A 148 -12.85 4.75 14.70
C LEU A 148 -14.01 5.12 13.78
N ASN A 149 -13.93 6.23 13.05
CA ASN A 149 -14.95 6.64 12.07
C ASN A 149 -15.09 5.67 10.89
N TYR A 150 -14.15 4.76 10.70
CA TYR A 150 -14.26 3.66 9.73
C TYR A 150 -15.02 2.45 10.27
N SER A 151 -15.29 2.39 11.56
CA SER A 151 -16.14 1.32 12.11
C SER A 151 -17.51 1.34 11.46
N VAL A 152 -18.00 0.17 11.06
CA VAL A 152 -19.35 -0.02 10.49
C VAL A 152 -20.33 -0.54 11.55
N VAL A 153 -19.88 -0.63 12.79
CA VAL A 153 -20.64 -1.09 13.96
C VAL A 153 -20.50 -0.07 15.08
N PRO A 154 -21.41 -0.08 16.08
CA PRO A 154 -21.29 0.74 17.27
C PRO A 154 -19.97 0.50 18.00
N VAL A 155 -19.42 1.58 18.57
CA VAL A 155 -18.19 1.54 19.37
C VAL A 155 -18.58 1.79 20.83
N THR A 156 -18.14 0.90 21.72
CA THR A 156 -18.40 0.97 23.16
C THR A 156 -17.09 1.00 23.95
N THR A 157 -17.19 1.42 25.20
CA THR A 157 -16.06 1.44 26.14
C THR A 157 -16.22 0.30 27.12
N ASP A 158 -15.16 -0.52 27.25
CA ASP A 158 -15.09 -1.61 28.22
C ASP A 158 -13.73 -1.60 28.93
N HIS A 159 -13.71 -1.18 30.20
CA HIS A 159 -12.49 -1.10 31.00
C HIS A 159 -11.99 -2.47 31.52
N GLU A 160 -12.84 -3.50 31.46
CA GLU A 160 -12.50 -4.87 31.87
C GLU A 160 -11.94 -5.71 30.71
N LEU A 161 -11.99 -5.20 29.48
CA LEU A 161 -11.47 -5.90 28.31
C LEU A 161 -9.95 -6.13 28.45
N PRO A 162 -9.45 -7.37 28.34
CA PRO A 162 -8.03 -7.67 28.54
C PRO A 162 -7.11 -7.22 27.38
N VAL A 163 -7.69 -6.69 26.30
CA VAL A 163 -7.01 -6.17 25.10
C VAL A 163 -7.47 -4.73 24.82
N ALA A 164 -6.72 -3.99 24.02
CA ALA A 164 -7.02 -2.58 23.76
C ALA A 164 -8.29 -2.38 22.92
N ALA A 165 -8.63 -3.33 22.05
CA ALA A 165 -9.91 -3.33 21.31
C ALA A 165 -10.29 -4.76 20.92
N TYR A 166 -11.60 -5.00 20.73
CA TYR A 166 -12.13 -6.28 20.28
C TYR A 166 -13.44 -6.09 19.51
N TYR A 167 -13.51 -6.66 18.33
CA TYR A 167 -14.75 -6.73 17.54
C TYR A 167 -15.52 -8.02 17.86
N ASP A 168 -16.69 -7.87 18.47
CA ASP A 168 -17.63 -8.96 18.67
C ASP A 168 -18.51 -9.14 17.44
N SER A 169 -18.26 -10.20 16.69
CA SER A 169 -19.01 -10.51 15.47
C SER A 169 -20.43 -11.00 15.72
N LYS A 170 -20.75 -11.48 16.97
CA LYS A 170 -22.09 -11.94 17.32
C LYS A 170 -23.00 -10.78 17.67
N ASN A 171 -22.48 -9.83 18.44
CA ASN A 171 -23.21 -8.64 18.87
C ASN A 171 -23.06 -7.48 17.88
N MET A 172 -22.18 -7.60 16.88
CA MET A 172 -21.87 -6.56 15.89
C MET A 172 -21.45 -5.25 16.58
N GLU A 173 -20.47 -5.34 17.48
CA GLU A 173 -20.03 -4.24 18.33
C GLU A 173 -18.50 -4.23 18.43
N LEU A 174 -17.91 -3.04 18.50
CA LEU A 174 -16.48 -2.83 18.73
C LEU A 174 -16.28 -2.28 20.16
N ALA A 175 -15.77 -3.12 21.07
CA ALA A 175 -15.38 -2.70 22.41
C ALA A 175 -13.94 -2.17 22.41
N VAL A 176 -13.71 -1.07 23.13
CA VAL A 176 -12.40 -0.42 23.27
C VAL A 176 -12.11 -0.19 24.76
N ASN A 177 -10.91 -0.62 25.21
CA ASN A 177 -10.42 -0.33 26.54
C ASN A 177 -9.50 0.90 26.53
N PRO A 178 -9.92 2.05 27.10
CA PRO A 178 -9.13 3.28 27.10
C PRO A 178 -7.97 3.28 28.10
N SER A 179 -7.74 2.19 28.84
CA SER A 179 -6.62 2.08 29.80
C SER A 179 -5.29 1.75 29.13
N PHE A 180 -5.31 1.36 27.85
CA PHE A 180 -4.11 1.11 27.05
C PHE A 180 -3.52 2.42 26.50
N SER A 181 -2.24 2.41 26.12
CA SER A 181 -1.61 3.55 25.46
C SER A 181 -2.27 3.85 24.11
N ASP A 182 -2.14 5.10 23.63
CA ASP A 182 -2.68 5.50 22.35
C ASP A 182 -2.11 4.65 21.18
N SER A 183 -0.84 4.26 21.27
CA SER A 183 -0.18 3.42 20.26
C SER A 183 -0.74 1.99 20.23
N GLU A 184 -0.96 1.38 21.40
CA GLU A 184 -1.60 0.06 21.52
C GLU A 184 -3.05 0.11 21.05
N ALA A 185 -3.79 1.14 21.48
CA ALA A 185 -5.16 1.38 21.05
C ALA A 185 -5.25 1.58 19.52
N PHE A 186 -4.34 2.35 18.92
CA PHE A 186 -4.34 2.57 17.48
C PHE A 186 -4.14 1.25 16.70
N ALA A 187 -3.17 0.44 17.09
CA ALA A 187 -2.90 -0.84 16.43
C ALA A 187 -4.10 -1.80 16.55
N ALA A 188 -4.65 -1.96 17.77
CA ALA A 188 -5.78 -2.84 18.02
C ALA A 188 -7.05 -2.35 17.31
N ILE A 189 -7.40 -1.06 17.43
CA ILE A 189 -8.59 -0.49 16.77
C ILE A 189 -8.47 -0.64 15.26
N ALA A 190 -7.29 -0.43 14.66
CA ALA A 190 -7.11 -0.59 13.22
C ALA A 190 -7.39 -2.03 12.76
N ALA A 191 -6.93 -3.04 13.49
CA ALA A 191 -7.20 -4.44 13.21
C ALA A 191 -8.69 -4.78 13.39
N GLU A 192 -9.29 -4.36 14.50
CA GLU A 192 -10.68 -4.70 14.83
C GLU A 192 -11.71 -3.97 13.93
N VAL A 193 -11.40 -2.74 13.52
CA VAL A 193 -12.17 -2.04 12.48
C VAL A 193 -12.04 -2.75 11.15
N ALA A 194 -10.86 -3.27 10.78
CA ALA A 194 -10.70 -4.09 9.58
C ALA A 194 -11.56 -5.35 9.63
N HIS A 195 -11.58 -6.07 10.76
CA HIS A 195 -12.49 -7.20 11.00
C HIS A 195 -13.95 -6.85 10.77
N SER A 196 -14.44 -5.76 11.39
CA SER A 196 -15.82 -5.32 11.25
C SER A 196 -16.18 -5.00 9.79
N ARG A 197 -15.26 -4.42 9.03
CA ARG A 197 -15.47 -4.06 7.62
C ARG A 197 -15.42 -5.26 6.69
N ILE A 198 -14.53 -6.22 6.94
CA ILE A 198 -14.45 -7.46 6.17
C ILE A 198 -15.74 -8.26 6.38
N HIS A 199 -16.22 -8.36 7.62
CA HIS A 199 -17.48 -9.01 7.96
C HIS A 199 -18.67 -8.33 7.27
N ALA A 200 -18.78 -7.00 7.33
CA ALA A 200 -19.89 -6.25 6.73
C ALA A 200 -19.90 -6.27 5.19
N LYS A 201 -18.72 -6.30 4.53
CA LYS A 201 -18.64 -6.37 3.06
C LYS A 201 -19.32 -7.60 2.48
N GLY A 202 -19.30 -8.70 3.23
CA GLY A 202 -19.75 -9.98 2.73
C GLY A 202 -21.25 -10.16 2.73
N VAL A 203 -22.07 -9.37 3.46
CA VAL A 203 -23.44 -9.83 3.85
C VAL A 203 -23.34 -11.28 4.33
N ASN A 204 -22.21 -11.65 4.91
CA ASN A 204 -21.72 -13.01 4.85
C ASN A 204 -21.96 -13.66 6.20
N THR A 205 -22.92 -14.55 6.21
CA THR A 205 -23.13 -15.54 7.27
C THR A 205 -21.90 -16.44 7.52
N ALA A 206 -20.83 -16.31 6.73
CA ALA A 206 -19.64 -17.12 6.76
C ALA A 206 -18.38 -16.38 7.26
N TYR A 207 -18.52 -15.24 7.99
CA TYR A 207 -17.35 -14.62 8.61
C TYR A 207 -16.76 -15.56 9.67
N VAL A 208 -15.48 -15.93 9.47
CA VAL A 208 -14.68 -16.69 10.43
C VAL A 208 -13.46 -15.84 10.78
N ARG A 209 -13.38 -15.37 12.04
CA ARG A 209 -12.31 -14.50 12.51
C ARG A 209 -10.92 -15.01 12.13
N GLN A 210 -10.66 -16.30 12.36
CA GLN A 210 -9.36 -16.94 12.12
C GLN A 210 -8.91 -16.92 10.66
N GLU A 211 -9.85 -16.87 9.71
CA GLU A 211 -9.55 -16.84 8.27
C GLU A 211 -9.14 -15.43 7.79
N VAL A 212 -9.56 -14.39 8.50
CA VAL A 212 -9.29 -12.99 8.14
C VAL A 212 -8.35 -12.29 9.13
N GLU A 213 -7.86 -13.00 10.15
CA GLU A 213 -7.01 -12.46 11.20
C GLU A 213 -5.71 -11.89 10.62
N LEU A 214 -5.06 -12.64 9.71
CA LEU A 214 -3.83 -12.18 9.06
C LEU A 214 -4.07 -10.90 8.26
N ASP A 215 -5.17 -10.80 7.54
CA ASP A 215 -5.50 -9.60 6.75
C ASP A 215 -5.67 -8.39 7.66
N ALA A 216 -6.44 -8.55 8.75
CA ALA A 216 -6.71 -7.47 9.70
C ALA A 216 -5.43 -7.00 10.42
N GLN A 217 -4.60 -7.94 10.89
CA GLN A 217 -3.31 -7.63 11.51
C GLN A 217 -2.35 -6.98 10.50
N SER A 218 -2.34 -7.42 9.25
CA SER A 218 -1.51 -6.84 8.18
C SER A 218 -1.92 -5.40 7.88
N ILE A 219 -3.21 -5.08 7.84
CA ILE A 219 -3.74 -3.72 7.67
C ILE A 219 -3.26 -2.82 8.81
N ALA A 220 -3.39 -3.28 10.06
CA ALA A 220 -2.94 -2.54 11.23
C ALA A 220 -1.42 -2.32 11.21
N TYR A 221 -0.65 -3.36 10.88
CA TYR A 221 0.81 -3.29 10.78
C TYR A 221 1.27 -2.26 9.73
N ILE A 222 0.68 -2.28 8.52
CA ILE A 222 0.98 -1.32 7.45
C ILE A 222 0.72 0.13 7.93
N LEU A 223 -0.37 0.36 8.66
CA LEU A 223 -0.68 1.69 9.21
C LEU A 223 0.30 2.09 10.30
N CYS A 224 0.63 1.18 11.23
CA CYS A 224 1.62 1.42 12.27
C CYS A 224 2.98 1.76 11.65
N ARG A 225 3.45 0.99 10.67
CA ARG A 225 4.69 1.26 9.93
C ARG A 225 4.68 2.62 9.25
N ARG A 226 3.57 2.97 8.60
CA ARG A 226 3.40 4.25 7.89
C ARG A 226 3.55 5.46 8.81
N TYR A 227 3.11 5.35 10.07
CA TYR A 227 3.09 6.43 11.05
C TYR A 227 4.13 6.30 12.16
N GLY A 228 5.05 5.34 12.05
CA GLY A 228 6.13 5.14 13.02
C GLY A 228 5.65 4.65 14.40
N ILE A 229 4.48 4.03 14.47
CA ILE A 229 3.94 3.40 15.67
C ILE A 229 4.54 2.01 15.80
N LYS A 230 5.02 1.65 16.99
CA LYS A 230 5.48 0.29 17.28
C LYS A 230 4.28 -0.62 17.48
N CYS A 231 4.23 -1.72 16.74
CA CYS A 231 3.25 -2.78 16.93
C CYS A 231 3.92 -4.15 16.74
N ALA A 232 3.25 -5.21 17.20
CA ALA A 232 3.70 -6.58 16.96
C ALA A 232 3.58 -6.92 15.47
N THR A 233 4.45 -7.80 14.99
CA THR A 233 4.29 -8.42 13.66
C THR A 233 3.04 -9.30 13.65
N PRO A 234 2.33 -9.42 12.53
CA PRO A 234 1.22 -10.35 12.38
C PRO A 234 1.64 -11.79 12.72
N ASP A 235 0.68 -12.58 13.17
CA ASP A 235 0.88 -14.01 13.35
C ASP A 235 0.91 -14.71 11.97
N LEU A 236 2.08 -15.18 11.58
CA LEU A 236 2.36 -15.83 10.31
C LEU A 236 2.38 -17.34 10.39
N SER A 237 1.97 -17.93 11.53
CA SER A 237 2.00 -19.40 11.75
C SER A 237 1.16 -20.17 10.75
N ARG A 238 0.16 -19.55 10.12
CA ARG A 238 -0.74 -20.14 9.13
C ARG A 238 -0.54 -19.59 7.71
N LEU A 239 0.57 -18.88 7.45
CA LEU A 239 0.78 -18.25 6.15
C LEU A 239 0.73 -19.26 5.00
N ASP A 240 1.41 -20.39 5.16
CA ASP A 240 1.45 -21.45 4.15
C ASP A 240 0.07 -22.04 3.90
N ASP A 241 -0.69 -22.34 4.96
CA ASP A 241 -2.05 -22.90 4.86
C ASP A 241 -3.02 -21.94 4.15
N LEU A 242 -2.90 -20.63 4.40
CA LEU A 242 -3.82 -19.62 3.84
C LEU A 242 -3.67 -19.45 2.33
N TYR A 243 -2.47 -19.68 1.81
CA TYR A 243 -2.17 -19.50 0.38
C TYR A 243 -1.91 -20.82 -0.35
N ASP A 244 -2.08 -21.98 0.31
CA ASP A 244 -1.88 -23.27 -0.32
C ASP A 244 -2.84 -23.46 -1.52
N GLY A 245 -2.28 -23.92 -2.64
CA GLY A 245 -3.02 -24.13 -3.89
C GLY A 245 -3.47 -22.85 -4.62
N TRP A 246 -3.15 -21.65 -4.12
CA TRP A 246 -3.51 -20.42 -4.81
C TRP A 246 -2.48 -20.04 -5.88
N GLU A 247 -2.98 -19.65 -7.05
CA GLU A 247 -2.15 -19.06 -8.10
C GLU A 247 -1.76 -17.60 -7.81
N ALA A 248 -0.69 -17.12 -8.44
CA ALA A 248 -0.19 -15.76 -8.22
C ALA A 248 -1.23 -14.63 -8.38
N PRO A 249 -2.16 -14.67 -9.35
CA PRO A 249 -3.22 -13.65 -9.46
C PRO A 249 -4.15 -13.59 -8.25
N ASP A 250 -4.51 -14.75 -7.67
CA ASP A 250 -5.41 -14.83 -6.50
C ASP A 250 -4.69 -14.33 -5.24
N ARG A 251 -3.43 -14.75 -5.05
CA ARG A 251 -2.56 -14.25 -3.98
C ARG A 251 -2.41 -12.74 -4.05
N ARG A 252 -2.17 -12.19 -5.23
CA ARG A 252 -2.09 -10.75 -5.46
C ARG A 252 -3.40 -10.05 -5.15
N TYR A 253 -4.53 -10.63 -5.53
CA TYR A 253 -5.86 -10.08 -5.20
C TYR A 253 -6.07 -9.97 -3.69
N ALA A 254 -5.69 -10.98 -2.91
CA ALA A 254 -5.76 -10.93 -1.44
C ALA A 254 -4.90 -9.80 -0.87
N LEU A 255 -3.64 -9.69 -1.29
CA LEU A 255 -2.77 -8.60 -0.88
C LEU A 255 -3.30 -7.22 -1.32
N ASP A 256 -3.94 -7.12 -2.49
CA ASP A 256 -4.58 -5.87 -2.96
C ASP A 256 -5.75 -5.46 -2.06
N GLN A 257 -6.51 -6.39 -1.44
CA GLN A 257 -7.55 -6.05 -0.46
C GLN A 257 -6.93 -5.42 0.80
N ILE A 258 -5.86 -6.00 1.33
CA ILE A 258 -5.09 -5.46 2.47
C ILE A 258 -4.57 -4.05 2.14
N GLN A 259 -3.91 -3.90 0.99
CA GLN A 259 -3.36 -2.62 0.54
C GLN A 259 -4.45 -1.55 0.34
N ASN A 260 -5.57 -1.90 -0.28
CA ASN A 260 -6.66 -0.97 -0.53
C ASN A 260 -7.29 -0.47 0.77
N MET A 261 -7.49 -1.35 1.76
CA MET A 261 -8.06 -0.95 3.05
C MET A 261 -7.08 -0.09 3.86
N SER A 262 -5.81 -0.48 3.96
CA SER A 262 -4.77 0.31 4.63
C SER A 262 -4.58 1.69 3.97
N LYS A 263 -4.67 1.77 2.64
CA LYS A 263 -4.59 3.01 1.88
C LYS A 263 -5.79 3.94 2.14
N GLN A 264 -7.00 3.38 2.25
CA GLN A 264 -8.20 4.15 2.58
C GLN A 264 -8.10 4.75 3.98
N PHE A 265 -7.75 3.94 4.98
CA PHE A 265 -7.56 4.40 6.36
C PHE A 265 -6.48 5.49 6.42
N GLY A 266 -5.30 5.19 5.90
CA GLY A 266 -4.18 6.13 5.90
C GLY A 266 -4.47 7.43 5.16
N GLY A 267 -5.15 7.37 4.02
CA GLY A 267 -5.52 8.57 3.27
C GLY A 267 -6.50 9.48 4.02
N THR A 268 -7.39 8.92 4.86
CA THR A 268 -8.27 9.72 5.71
C THR A 268 -7.53 10.30 6.89
N ILE A 269 -6.69 9.51 7.56
CA ILE A 269 -5.85 9.99 8.67
C ILE A 269 -5.01 11.19 8.21
N GLU A 270 -4.32 11.09 7.07
CA GLU A 270 -3.48 12.19 6.56
C GLU A 270 -4.29 13.45 6.23
N ARG A 271 -5.46 13.29 5.63
CA ARG A 271 -6.36 14.41 5.33
C ARG A 271 -6.85 15.11 6.61
N ASP A 272 -7.14 14.34 7.66
CA ASP A 272 -7.69 14.86 8.90
C ASP A 272 -6.59 15.50 9.78
N ILE A 273 -5.36 14.97 9.75
CA ILE A 273 -4.19 15.56 10.43
C ILE A 273 -3.73 16.84 9.71
N THR A 274 -3.79 16.88 8.37
CA THR A 274 -3.38 18.03 7.58
C THR A 274 -4.62 18.73 7.03
N PRO A 275 -5.34 19.54 7.81
CA PRO A 275 -6.52 20.22 7.32
C PRO A 275 -6.14 21.11 6.15
N GLN A 276 -6.79 20.90 5.02
CA GLN A 276 -6.64 21.76 3.85
C GLN A 276 -6.88 23.20 4.31
N GLN A 277 -5.93 24.09 4.07
CA GLN A 277 -6.19 25.53 4.20
C GLN A 277 -7.39 25.82 3.30
N ARG A 278 -8.56 26.03 3.92
CA ARG A 278 -9.75 26.49 3.20
C ARG A 278 -9.32 27.76 2.50
N SER A 279 -9.22 27.73 1.17
CA SER A 279 -9.05 28.94 0.37
C SER A 279 -10.16 29.88 0.81
N ARG A 280 -9.79 30.96 1.50
CA ARG A 280 -10.69 32.05 1.80
C ARG A 280 -10.99 32.71 0.44
N ILE A 281 -12.06 32.26 -0.20
CA ILE A 281 -12.68 33.03 -1.27
C ILE A 281 -13.26 34.25 -0.57
N PRO A 282 -12.75 35.46 -0.84
CA PRO A 282 -13.34 36.67 -0.27
C PRO A 282 -14.78 36.76 -0.79
N PRO A 283 -15.76 37.16 0.05
CA PRO A 283 -17.13 37.29 -0.40
C PRO A 283 -17.17 38.31 -1.53
N GLN A 284 -17.66 37.89 -2.69
CA GLN A 284 -17.96 38.82 -3.78
C GLN A 284 -18.94 39.87 -3.24
N ARG A 285 -18.48 41.14 -3.11
CA ARG A 285 -19.37 42.26 -2.88
C ARG A 285 -20.17 42.48 -4.15
N TYR A 286 -21.42 42.06 -4.13
CA TYR A 286 -22.39 42.53 -5.11
C TYR A 286 -22.55 44.03 -4.90
N ALA A 287 -22.00 44.83 -5.80
CA ALA A 287 -22.34 46.24 -5.91
C ALA A 287 -23.81 46.33 -6.37
N ARG A 288 -24.61 47.09 -5.60
CA ARG A 288 -25.97 47.49 -5.99
C ARG A 288 -25.90 48.58 -7.03
#